data_ab4a2216457c526434acd8680076a473
#
_entry.id   ab4a2216457c526434acd8680076a473
#
_cell.length_a   1.000
_cell.length_b   1.000
_cell.length_c   1.000
_cell.angle_alpha   90.00
_cell.angle_beta   90.00
_cell.angle_gamma   90.00
#
_symmetry.space_group_name_H-M   'P 1'
#
loop_
_entity.id
_entity.type
_entity.pdbx_description
1 polymer ?
#
loop_
_entity_poly.entity_id
_entity_poly.type
_entity_poly.pdbx_seq_one_letter_code
_entity_poly.pdbx_strand_id
1 'polypeptide(L)'
;MELADEITIPAPRERVFAALNDIDVLRVCIPGCETLERESDTELVAKVTLKIGPVKAKFNGRVTLDPSNAPASFSLSGQGDGGVAGFAKGGADVELIEDGENTILRYEAKAETG
;
A
#
# COMPACT_ATOMS: atom_id res chain seq x y z
N MET A 1 -14.71 2.37 -4.64
CA MET A 1 -14.49 2.99 -3.31
C MET A 1 -13.31 3.92 -3.37
N GLU A 2 -13.46 5.10 -2.82
CA GLU A 2 -12.40 6.10 -2.77
C GLU A 2 -12.13 6.48 -1.32
N LEU A 3 -10.86 6.64 -0.99
CA LEU A 3 -10.40 7.05 0.33
C LEU A 3 -9.39 8.19 0.17
N ALA A 4 -9.47 9.17 1.03
CA ALA A 4 -8.48 10.23 1.10
C ALA A 4 -8.33 10.68 2.55
N ASP A 5 -7.12 10.87 3.00
CA ASP A 5 -6.85 11.34 4.34
C ASP A 5 -5.46 11.95 4.45
N GLU A 6 -5.18 12.49 5.61
CA GLU A 6 -3.94 13.17 5.92
C GLU A 6 -3.57 12.90 7.37
N ILE A 7 -2.34 12.51 7.62
CA ILE A 7 -1.82 12.27 8.97
C ILE A 7 -0.47 12.94 9.15
N THR A 8 -0.16 13.33 10.37
CA THR A 8 1.15 13.86 10.74
C THR A 8 1.97 12.77 11.42
N ILE A 9 3.16 12.53 10.89
CA ILE A 9 4.07 11.50 11.40
C ILE A 9 5.29 12.21 12.01
N PRO A 10 5.65 11.91 13.29
CA PRO A 10 6.75 12.59 13.96
C PRO A 10 8.12 12.03 13.54
N ALA A 11 8.43 12.13 12.25
CA ALA A 11 9.68 11.69 11.68
C ALA A 11 9.95 12.48 10.40
N PRO A 12 11.24 12.65 10.00
CA PRO A 12 11.57 13.33 8.76
C PRO A 12 11.16 12.53 7.54
N ARG A 13 10.93 13.21 6.43
CA ARG A 13 10.38 12.65 5.20
C ARG A 13 11.17 11.43 4.69
N GLU A 14 12.47 11.49 4.70
CA GLU A 14 13.33 10.40 4.25
C GLU A 14 13.13 9.13 5.07
N ARG A 15 12.92 9.29 6.37
CA ARG A 15 12.67 8.17 7.27
C ARG A 15 11.29 7.57 7.06
N VAL A 16 10.29 8.41 6.83
CA VAL A 16 8.94 7.96 6.51
C VAL A 16 8.95 7.18 5.20
N PHE A 17 9.60 7.73 4.18
CA PHE A 17 9.70 7.06 2.88
C PHE A 17 10.41 5.72 2.99
N ALA A 18 11.51 5.64 3.74
CA ALA A 18 12.22 4.39 3.97
C ALA A 18 11.33 3.33 4.63
N ALA A 19 10.54 3.73 5.63
CA ALA A 19 9.62 2.81 6.32
C ALA A 19 8.52 2.31 5.37
N LEU A 20 8.01 3.17 4.49
CA LEU A 20 6.98 2.79 3.52
C LEU A 20 7.51 1.84 2.44
N ASN A 21 8.83 1.73 2.29
CA ASN A 21 9.46 0.79 1.37
C ASN A 21 10.07 -0.42 2.07
N ASP A 22 9.92 -0.51 3.38
CA ASP A 22 10.42 -1.64 4.16
C ASP A 22 9.38 -2.76 4.15
N ILE A 23 9.76 -3.90 3.58
CA ILE A 23 8.89 -5.07 3.45
C ILE A 23 8.37 -5.55 4.81
N ASP A 24 9.22 -5.56 5.83
CA ASP A 24 8.82 -6.03 7.15
C ASP A 24 7.80 -5.09 7.81
N VAL A 25 7.97 -3.79 7.62
CA VAL A 25 7.01 -2.79 8.11
C VAL A 25 5.69 -2.92 7.37
N LEU A 26 5.71 -3.03 6.05
CA LEU A 26 4.51 -3.15 5.23
C LEU A 26 3.73 -4.42 5.56
N ARG A 27 4.42 -5.54 5.74
CA ARG A 27 3.76 -6.81 6.07
C ARG A 27 2.97 -6.73 7.37
N VAL A 28 3.50 -6.04 8.37
CA VAL A 28 2.82 -5.86 9.66
C VAL A 28 1.64 -4.89 9.53
N CYS A 29 1.75 -3.88 8.66
CA CYS A 29 0.73 -2.85 8.48
C CYS A 29 -0.45 -3.30 7.62
N ILE A 30 -0.28 -4.29 6.74
CA ILE A 30 -1.35 -4.76 5.87
C ILE A 30 -2.18 -5.84 6.58
N PRO A 31 -3.47 -5.58 6.88
CA PRO A 31 -4.31 -6.57 7.56
C PRO A 31 -4.43 -7.86 6.76
N GLY A 32 -4.23 -8.98 7.44
CA GLY A 32 -4.37 -10.30 6.83
C GLY A 32 -3.23 -10.72 5.91
N CYS A 33 -2.18 -9.92 5.83
CA CYS A 33 -1.03 -10.24 4.98
C CYS A 33 -0.25 -11.44 5.55
N GLU A 34 -0.21 -12.53 4.80
CA GLU A 34 0.53 -13.73 5.17
C GLU A 34 1.96 -13.66 4.67
N THR A 35 2.15 -13.24 3.42
CA THR A 35 3.47 -13.06 2.82
C THR A 35 3.51 -11.77 2.01
N LEU A 36 4.68 -11.15 1.99
CA LEU A 36 4.96 -9.99 1.15
C LEU A 36 6.39 -10.10 0.68
N GLU A 37 6.58 -10.16 -0.63
CA GLU A 37 7.89 -10.32 -1.25
C GLU A 37 8.14 -9.25 -2.31
N ARG A 38 9.38 -8.80 -2.42
CA ARG A 38 9.79 -7.86 -3.44
C ARG A 38 10.34 -8.62 -4.64
N GLU A 39 9.67 -8.49 -5.79
CA GLU A 39 10.15 -9.08 -7.04
C GLU A 39 11.16 -8.20 -7.76
N SER A 40 10.99 -6.88 -7.66
CA SER A 40 11.90 -5.90 -8.25
C SER A 40 11.83 -4.61 -7.43
N ASP A 41 12.60 -3.60 -7.82
CA ASP A 41 12.58 -2.31 -7.13
C ASP A 41 11.20 -1.65 -7.13
N THR A 42 10.36 -2.00 -8.09
CA THR A 42 9.03 -1.40 -8.27
C THR A 42 7.87 -2.39 -8.15
N GLU A 43 8.14 -3.68 -7.92
CA GLU A 43 7.08 -4.68 -7.83
C GLU A 43 7.14 -5.50 -6.56
N LEU A 44 5.97 -5.63 -5.91
CA LEU A 44 5.77 -6.46 -4.74
C LEU A 44 4.68 -7.49 -5.03
N VAL A 45 4.82 -8.68 -4.46
CA VAL A 45 3.77 -9.71 -4.49
C VAL A 45 3.37 -10.06 -3.06
N ALA A 46 2.10 -10.26 -2.85
CA ALA A 46 1.54 -10.51 -1.52
C ALA A 46 0.49 -11.62 -1.57
N LYS A 47 0.40 -12.33 -0.45
CA LYS A 47 -0.74 -13.23 -0.18
C LYS A 47 -1.46 -12.68 1.04
N VAL A 48 -2.75 -12.40 0.87
CA VAL A 48 -3.58 -11.77 1.90
C VAL A 48 -4.81 -12.63 2.11
N THR A 49 -5.13 -12.90 3.37
CA THR A 49 -6.36 -13.60 3.75
C THR A 49 -7.31 -12.61 4.41
N LEU A 50 -8.48 -12.44 3.84
CA LEU A 50 -9.52 -11.57 4.37
C LEU A 50 -10.73 -12.39 4.81
N LYS A 51 -11.34 -11.97 5.93
CA LYS A 51 -12.62 -12.53 6.37
C LYS A 51 -13.74 -11.67 5.83
N ILE A 52 -14.61 -12.29 5.01
CA ILE A 52 -15.78 -11.63 4.45
C ILE A 52 -17.00 -12.37 4.98
N GLY A 53 -17.57 -11.89 6.11
CA GLY A 53 -18.61 -12.61 6.83
C GLY A 53 -18.08 -13.95 7.38
N PRO A 54 -18.77 -15.07 7.14
CA PRO A 54 -18.29 -16.38 7.58
C PRO A 54 -17.21 -17.00 6.68
N VAL A 55 -16.87 -16.35 5.59
CA VAL A 55 -15.96 -16.90 4.58
C VAL A 55 -14.59 -16.25 4.70
N LYS A 56 -13.54 -17.08 4.58
CA LYS A 56 -12.17 -16.61 4.44
C LYS A 56 -11.80 -16.64 2.95
N ALA A 57 -11.40 -15.50 2.42
CA ALA A 57 -10.95 -15.39 1.03
C ALA A 57 -9.45 -15.14 1.00
N LYS A 58 -8.75 -15.89 0.16
CA LYS A 58 -7.32 -15.72 -0.06
C LYS A 58 -7.11 -15.01 -1.39
N PHE A 59 -6.35 -13.92 -1.34
CA PHE A 59 -6.02 -13.12 -2.50
C PHE A 59 -4.53 -13.18 -2.77
N ASN A 60 -4.19 -13.35 -4.05
CA ASN A 60 -2.83 -13.17 -4.53
C ASN A 60 -2.75 -11.81 -5.18
N GLY A 61 -1.95 -10.92 -4.61
CA GLY A 61 -1.86 -9.54 -5.04
C GLY A 61 -0.50 -9.19 -5.61
N ARG A 62 -0.51 -8.25 -6.54
CA ARG A 62 0.69 -7.64 -7.09
C ARG A 62 0.54 -6.14 -7.00
N VAL A 63 1.58 -5.48 -6.50
CA VAL A 63 1.61 -4.02 -6.36
C VAL A 63 2.79 -3.50 -7.17
N THR A 64 2.54 -2.49 -7.98
CA THR A 64 3.55 -1.78 -8.76
C THR A 64 3.71 -0.38 -8.19
N LEU A 65 4.95 0.02 -7.94
CA LEU A 65 5.29 1.33 -7.41
C LEU A 65 5.82 2.23 -8.51
N ASP A 66 5.47 3.51 -8.46
CA ASP A 66 6.06 4.54 -9.30
C ASP A 66 6.74 5.58 -8.41
N PRO A 67 8.06 5.45 -8.20
CA PRO A 67 8.81 6.36 -7.33
C PRO A 67 9.41 7.56 -8.08
N SER A 68 8.90 7.93 -9.25
CA SER A 68 9.48 8.98 -10.10
C SER A 68 9.71 10.31 -9.39
N ASN A 69 8.86 10.65 -8.43
CA ASN A 69 8.94 11.90 -7.66
C ASN A 69 9.33 11.68 -6.20
N ALA A 70 9.84 10.50 -5.86
CA ALA A 70 10.23 10.18 -4.48
C ALA A 70 11.40 11.04 -4.04
N PRO A 71 11.49 11.41 -2.74
CA PRO A 71 10.56 11.04 -1.66
C PRO A 71 9.37 11.99 -1.49
N ALA A 72 9.24 13.02 -2.31
CA ALA A 72 8.19 14.03 -2.17
C ALA A 72 6.81 13.45 -2.45
N SER A 73 6.69 12.61 -3.46
CA SER A 73 5.45 11.91 -3.78
C SER A 73 5.77 10.60 -4.51
N PHE A 74 4.83 9.67 -4.45
CA PHE A 74 4.91 8.43 -5.22
C PHE A 74 3.51 7.87 -5.42
N SER A 75 3.38 7.00 -6.40
CA SER A 75 2.11 6.34 -6.71
C SER A 75 2.29 4.83 -6.63
N LEU A 76 1.21 4.14 -6.32
CA LEU A 76 1.19 2.69 -6.38
C LEU A 76 -0.11 2.22 -7.01
N SER A 77 -0.05 1.10 -7.69
CA SER A 77 -1.20 0.43 -8.25
C SER A 77 -1.13 -1.05 -7.89
N GLY A 78 -2.26 -1.67 -7.67
CA GLY A 78 -2.30 -3.05 -7.27
C GLY A 78 -3.51 -3.78 -7.82
N GLN A 79 -3.36 -5.08 -7.95
CA GLN A 79 -4.45 -5.97 -8.31
C GLN A 79 -4.30 -7.28 -7.56
N GLY A 80 -5.43 -7.88 -7.21
CA GLY A 80 -5.47 -9.13 -6.50
C GLY A 80 -6.50 -10.06 -7.08
N ASP A 81 -6.20 -11.35 -7.10
CA ASP A 81 -7.10 -12.40 -7.56
C ASP A 81 -7.44 -13.30 -6.37
N GLY A 82 -8.72 -13.41 -6.08
CA GLY A 82 -9.25 -14.25 -5.01
C GLY A 82 -9.96 -15.50 -5.51
N GLY A 83 -9.79 -15.87 -6.77
CA GLY A 83 -10.47 -17.01 -7.37
C GLY A 83 -11.98 -16.80 -7.39
N VAL A 84 -12.72 -17.68 -6.69
CA VAL A 84 -14.20 -17.56 -6.62
C VAL A 84 -14.66 -16.30 -5.90
N ALA A 85 -13.82 -15.70 -5.08
CA ALA A 85 -14.14 -14.44 -4.41
C ALA A 85 -14.02 -13.23 -5.34
N GLY A 86 -13.57 -13.43 -6.59
CA GLY A 86 -13.42 -12.37 -7.57
C GLY A 86 -12.05 -11.72 -7.56
N PHE A 87 -11.96 -10.53 -8.12
CA PHE A 87 -10.71 -9.78 -8.14
C PHE A 87 -10.90 -8.39 -7.54
N ALA A 88 -9.78 -7.78 -7.17
CA ALA A 88 -9.73 -6.40 -6.72
C ALA A 88 -8.60 -5.69 -7.43
N LYS A 89 -8.79 -4.42 -7.75
CA LYS A 89 -7.73 -3.56 -8.26
C LYS A 89 -7.86 -2.18 -7.66
N GLY A 90 -6.75 -1.49 -7.56
CA GLY A 90 -6.77 -0.15 -7.02
C GLY A 90 -5.45 0.56 -7.22
N GLY A 91 -5.42 1.79 -6.77
CA GLY A 91 -4.23 2.61 -6.79
C GLY A 91 -4.29 3.68 -5.73
N ALA A 92 -3.15 4.25 -5.45
CA ALA A 92 -3.02 5.35 -4.50
C ALA A 92 -1.94 6.31 -4.93
N ASP A 93 -2.19 7.59 -4.68
CA ASP A 93 -1.19 8.64 -4.79
C ASP A 93 -0.86 9.10 -3.38
N VAL A 94 0.41 9.18 -3.06
CA VAL A 94 0.91 9.54 -1.73
C VAL A 94 1.84 10.73 -1.85
N GLU A 95 1.60 11.75 -1.01
CA GLU A 95 2.48 12.90 -0.86
C GLU A 95 3.09 12.91 0.54
N LEU A 96 4.38 13.21 0.62
CA LEU A 96 5.08 13.38 1.87
C LEU A 96 5.57 14.83 1.95
N ILE A 97 4.90 15.63 2.79
CA ILE A 97 5.14 17.07 2.92
C ILE A 97 5.99 17.30 4.16
N GLU A 98 7.12 17.98 3.98
CA GLU A 98 7.97 18.34 5.11
C GLU A 98 7.29 19.39 5.99
N ASP A 99 7.29 19.13 7.32
CA ASP A 99 6.76 20.04 8.31
C ASP A 99 7.73 20.08 9.51
N GLY A 100 8.82 20.84 9.36
CA GLY A 100 9.90 20.85 10.33
C GLY A 100 10.56 19.48 10.40
N GLU A 101 10.54 18.87 11.60
CA GLU A 101 11.06 17.52 11.81
C GLU A 101 10.00 16.44 11.59
N ASN A 102 8.78 16.86 11.29
CA ASN A 102 7.65 15.98 11.05
C ASN A 102 7.37 15.86 9.56
N THR A 103 6.53 14.90 9.21
CA THR A 103 6.04 14.71 7.85
C THR A 103 4.53 14.64 7.85
N ILE A 104 3.89 15.38 6.95
CA ILE A 104 2.47 15.24 6.69
C ILE A 104 2.34 14.25 5.53
N LEU A 105 1.69 13.12 5.79
CA LEU A 105 1.39 12.13 4.77
C LEU A 105 -0.04 12.35 4.31
N ARG A 106 -0.20 12.65 3.04
CA ARG A 106 -1.50 12.83 2.40
C ARG A 106 -1.66 11.78 1.33
N TYR A 107 -2.80 11.09 1.33
CA TYR A 107 -3.03 10.08 0.30
C TYR A 107 -4.43 10.14 -0.28
N GLU A 108 -4.52 9.71 -1.53
CA GLU A 108 -5.79 9.46 -2.21
C GLU A 108 -5.72 8.05 -2.80
N ALA A 109 -6.71 7.23 -2.49
CA ALA A 109 -6.74 5.85 -2.93
C ALA A 109 -8.10 5.53 -3.56
N LYS A 110 -8.06 4.68 -4.58
CA LYS A 110 -9.25 4.17 -5.26
C LYS A 110 -9.15 2.66 -5.32
N ALA A 111 -10.27 1.99 -5.06
CA ALA A 111 -10.34 0.54 -5.14
C ALA A 111 -11.63 0.10 -5.84
N GLU A 112 -11.51 -0.93 -6.67
CA GLU A 112 -12.61 -1.55 -7.38
C GLU A 112 -12.58 -3.06 -7.15
N THR A 113 -13.78 -3.67 -7.07
CA THR A 113 -13.91 -5.12 -6.96
C THR A 113 -14.79 -5.65 -8.08
N GLY A 114 -14.54 -6.87 -8.50
CA GLY A 114 -15.29 -7.50 -9.56
C GLY A 114 -15.48 -8.99 -9.35
#